data_56819b755686046d35bc4ff95005a762
#
_entry.id   56819b755686046d35bc4ff95005a762
#
_cell.length_a   1.000
_cell.length_b   1.000
_cell.length_c   1.000
_cell.angle_alpha   90.00
_cell.angle_beta   90.00
_cell.angle_gamma   90.00
#
_symmetry.space_group_name_H-M   'P 1'
#
loop_
_entity.id
_entity.type
_entity.pdbx_description
1 polymer ?
#
loop_
_entity_poly.entity_id
_entity_poly.type
_entity_poly.pdbx_seq_one_letter_code
_entity_poly.pdbx_strand_id
1 'polypeptide(L)'
;MTDATLIRGFVERFADVKACRVRYFTGGPADGEPIVLVHGLGGCAANWVDVAPRLAATRRVLVPELPGHGLSTPLPAVPNLAVFADRVAAVAEREQLLPAAFVGHSLGGVVALRLALRRPDAVSALVLVNGAGISSTTRRARYGLRILGIIGPRRFVAPWADSVAGSPFLRYAVFGRWGASDPLILSPEAVDGFLEGTRLTSDSVSAARAVVADDVRQELGDLRCPTLILWGARDNQLPLVDGFEFARRLDAPLRAIADCGHLLIGERPDLCADAIENFVG
;
A
#
# COMPACT_ATOMS: atom_id res chain seq x y z
N MET A 1 -28.70 -4.25 2.37
CA MET A 1 -27.25 -4.09 2.18
C MET A 1 -26.68 -4.00 3.57
N THR A 2 -26.09 -5.07 4.05
CA THR A 2 -25.42 -5.12 5.35
C THR A 2 -24.20 -4.19 5.27
N ASP A 3 -24.13 -3.23 6.18
CA ASP A 3 -22.99 -2.35 6.45
C ASP A 3 -21.80 -3.23 6.91
N ALA A 4 -21.18 -3.94 5.97
CA ALA A 4 -19.96 -4.68 6.24
C ALA A 4 -18.84 -3.66 6.34
N THR A 5 -18.44 -3.33 7.55
CA THR A 5 -17.26 -2.51 7.82
C THR A 5 -16.08 -3.18 7.14
N LEU A 6 -15.54 -2.58 6.08
CA LEU A 6 -14.44 -3.11 5.26
C LEU A 6 -13.22 -3.49 6.09
N ILE A 7 -12.98 -2.80 7.20
CA ILE A 7 -11.92 -3.12 8.18
C ILE A 7 -12.59 -3.18 9.55
N ARG A 8 -12.49 -4.31 10.21
CA ARG A 8 -13.12 -4.54 11.52
C ARG A 8 -12.65 -3.52 12.56
N GLY A 9 -13.62 -2.85 13.21
CA GLY A 9 -13.33 -1.85 14.26
C GLY A 9 -12.93 -0.48 13.75
N PHE A 10 -13.02 -0.24 12.43
CA PHE A 10 -12.71 1.06 11.83
C PHE A 10 -13.98 1.80 11.41
N VAL A 11 -13.87 3.13 11.45
CA VAL A 11 -14.93 4.05 10.98
C VAL A 11 -14.54 4.55 9.59
N GLU A 12 -15.45 4.37 8.64
CA GLU A 12 -15.33 4.93 7.28
C GLU A 12 -15.60 6.43 7.29
N ARG A 13 -14.78 7.17 6.57
CA ARG A 13 -14.87 8.62 6.43
C ARG A 13 -14.54 9.07 5.01
N PHE A 14 -14.93 10.31 4.70
CA PHE A 14 -14.56 10.99 3.46
C PHE A 14 -14.07 12.40 3.77
N ALA A 15 -13.04 12.83 3.02
CA ALA A 15 -12.54 14.20 3.09
C ALA A 15 -12.35 14.78 1.69
N ASP A 16 -12.81 16.00 1.49
CA ASP A 16 -12.51 16.78 0.29
C ASP A 16 -11.17 17.51 0.54
N VAL A 17 -10.11 17.04 -0.12
CA VAL A 17 -8.75 17.56 0.02
C VAL A 17 -8.17 17.94 -1.35
N LYS A 18 -7.85 19.21 -1.54
CA LYS A 18 -7.17 19.72 -2.75
C LYS A 18 -7.80 19.19 -4.05
N ALA A 19 -9.12 19.37 -4.21
CA ALA A 19 -9.94 18.93 -5.37
C ALA A 19 -9.98 17.40 -5.59
N CYS A 20 -9.78 16.61 -4.54
CA CYS A 20 -9.94 15.17 -4.53
C CYS A 20 -10.79 14.78 -3.32
N ARG A 21 -11.83 13.97 -3.50
CA ARG A 21 -12.56 13.36 -2.41
C ARG A 21 -11.86 12.04 -2.07
N VAL A 22 -11.25 11.99 -0.90
CA VAL A 22 -10.51 10.82 -0.40
C VAL A 22 -11.39 10.06 0.59
N ARG A 23 -11.60 8.76 0.34
CA ARG A 23 -12.14 7.82 1.32
C ARG A 23 -11.00 7.35 2.23
N TYR A 24 -11.28 7.21 3.52
CA TYR A 24 -10.32 6.70 4.50
C TYR A 24 -11.02 6.05 5.67
N PHE A 25 -10.27 5.28 6.44
CA PHE A 25 -10.72 4.59 7.63
C PHE A 25 -9.86 4.99 8.81
N THR A 26 -10.50 5.14 9.98
CA THR A 26 -9.82 5.43 11.24
C THR A 26 -10.19 4.42 12.29
N GLY A 27 -9.22 3.98 13.09
CA GLY A 27 -9.42 3.01 14.17
C GLY A 27 -8.37 3.13 15.26
N GLY A 28 -8.58 2.40 16.36
CA GLY A 28 -7.68 2.38 17.51
C GLY A 28 -7.95 3.47 18.54
N PRO A 29 -7.18 3.49 19.66
CA PRO A 29 -7.34 4.44 20.75
C PRO A 29 -7.00 5.86 20.30
N ALA A 30 -7.75 6.84 20.80
CA ALA A 30 -7.61 8.25 20.43
C ALA A 30 -6.26 8.86 20.86
N ASP A 31 -5.69 8.33 21.93
CA ASP A 31 -4.39 8.71 22.51
C ASP A 31 -3.23 7.81 22.05
N GLY A 32 -3.50 6.83 21.18
CA GLY A 32 -2.47 5.99 20.60
C GLY A 32 -1.56 6.76 19.64
N GLU A 33 -0.28 6.37 19.58
CA GLU A 33 0.68 6.95 18.65
C GLU A 33 0.18 6.76 17.20
N PRO A 34 0.24 7.83 16.37
CA PRO A 34 -0.37 7.79 15.04
C PRO A 34 0.41 6.96 14.03
N ILE A 35 -0.32 6.16 13.25
CA ILE A 35 0.24 5.39 12.14
C ILE A 35 -0.67 5.47 10.91
N VAL A 36 -0.09 5.62 9.73
CA VAL A 36 -0.78 5.72 8.44
C VAL A 36 -0.40 4.56 7.54
N LEU A 37 -1.38 3.78 7.08
CA LEU A 37 -1.19 2.60 6.24
C LEU A 37 -1.60 2.90 4.79
N VAL A 38 -0.65 2.87 3.85
CA VAL A 38 -0.88 3.25 2.44
C VAL A 38 -0.81 2.02 1.55
N HIS A 39 -1.90 1.71 0.84
CA HIS A 39 -2.05 0.52 -0.01
C HIS A 39 -1.30 0.61 -1.34
N GLY A 40 -1.18 -0.53 -2.04
CA GLY A 40 -0.52 -0.67 -3.33
C GLY A 40 -1.39 -0.28 -4.55
N LEU A 41 -0.81 -0.41 -5.74
CA LEU A 41 -1.45 -0.13 -7.02
C LEU A 41 -2.67 -1.03 -7.24
N GLY A 42 -3.79 -0.44 -7.62
CA GLY A 42 -5.05 -1.17 -7.87
C GLY A 42 -5.72 -1.69 -6.59
N GLY A 43 -5.18 -1.37 -5.42
CA GLY A 43 -5.73 -1.75 -4.12
C GLY A 43 -6.71 -0.73 -3.56
N CYS A 44 -7.08 -0.93 -2.30
CA CYS A 44 -7.91 -0.03 -1.50
C CYS A 44 -7.56 -0.20 -0.01
N ALA A 45 -8.26 0.50 0.87
CA ALA A 45 -8.04 0.40 2.31
C ALA A 45 -8.18 -1.04 2.84
N ALA A 46 -9.09 -1.84 2.26
CA ALA A 46 -9.33 -3.22 2.67
C ALA A 46 -8.13 -4.16 2.43
N ASN A 47 -7.10 -3.74 1.69
CA ASN A 47 -5.85 -4.53 1.61
C ASN A 47 -5.15 -4.68 2.96
N TRP A 48 -5.46 -3.81 3.91
CA TRP A 48 -4.90 -3.81 5.27
C TRP A 48 -5.80 -4.52 6.31
N VAL A 49 -6.84 -5.25 5.87
CA VAL A 49 -7.89 -5.84 6.73
C VAL A 49 -7.32 -6.73 7.83
N ASP A 50 -6.23 -7.46 7.59
CA ASP A 50 -5.61 -8.35 8.56
C ASP A 50 -4.52 -7.68 9.42
N VAL A 51 -3.93 -6.57 8.96
CA VAL A 51 -2.85 -5.85 9.66
C VAL A 51 -3.39 -4.68 10.47
N ALA A 52 -4.30 -3.88 9.89
CA ALA A 52 -4.78 -2.66 10.53
C ALA A 52 -5.45 -2.89 11.90
N PRO A 53 -6.32 -3.92 12.10
CA PRO A 53 -6.92 -4.17 13.41
C PRO A 53 -5.91 -4.57 14.48
N ARG A 54 -4.78 -5.19 14.11
CA ARG A 54 -3.72 -5.57 15.06
C ARG A 54 -2.99 -4.32 15.56
N LEU A 55 -2.62 -3.43 14.66
CA LEU A 55 -1.99 -2.15 15.00
C LEU A 55 -2.95 -1.24 15.78
N ALA A 56 -4.24 -1.29 15.47
CA ALA A 56 -5.27 -0.52 16.17
C ALA A 56 -5.53 -0.97 17.62
N ALA A 57 -4.93 -2.07 18.07
CA ALA A 57 -4.98 -2.47 19.48
C ALA A 57 -4.25 -1.45 20.39
N THR A 58 -3.21 -0.80 19.89
CA THR A 58 -2.34 0.11 20.65
C THR A 58 -2.16 1.48 19.98
N ARG A 59 -2.42 1.59 18.66
CA ARG A 59 -2.14 2.79 17.86
C ARG A 59 -3.39 3.44 17.29
N ARG A 60 -3.32 4.74 17.06
CA ARG A 60 -4.31 5.48 16.31
C ARG A 60 -4.02 5.35 14.81
N VAL A 61 -4.80 4.50 14.13
CA VAL A 61 -4.55 4.06 12.76
C VAL A 61 -5.39 4.83 11.76
N LEU A 62 -4.76 5.30 10.67
CA LEU A 62 -5.39 5.89 9.51
C LEU A 62 -5.08 5.03 8.27
N VAL A 63 -6.11 4.68 7.49
CA VAL A 63 -5.96 3.92 6.25
C VAL A 63 -6.63 4.69 5.10
N PRO A 64 -5.91 5.61 4.43
CA PRO A 64 -6.45 6.37 3.31
C PRO A 64 -6.44 5.55 2.01
N GLU A 65 -7.44 5.75 1.17
CA GLU A 65 -7.44 5.30 -0.22
C GLU A 65 -6.76 6.35 -1.12
N LEU A 66 -5.80 5.91 -1.90
CA LEU A 66 -5.11 6.80 -2.85
C LEU A 66 -6.09 7.33 -3.91
N PRO A 67 -5.87 8.53 -4.44
CA PRO A 67 -6.69 9.05 -5.54
C PRO A 67 -6.85 8.07 -6.70
N GLY A 68 -8.09 7.90 -7.18
CA GLY A 68 -8.44 6.94 -8.23
C GLY A 68 -8.53 5.48 -7.78
N HIS A 69 -8.27 5.19 -6.51
CA HIS A 69 -8.35 3.86 -5.92
C HIS A 69 -9.52 3.78 -4.93
N GLY A 70 -10.08 2.58 -4.76
CA GLY A 70 -11.26 2.39 -3.94
C GLY A 70 -12.38 3.34 -4.36
N LEU A 71 -12.97 4.06 -3.41
CA LEU A 71 -13.98 5.09 -3.64
C LEU A 71 -13.40 6.52 -3.64
N SER A 72 -12.08 6.68 -3.58
CA SER A 72 -11.43 7.98 -3.76
C SER A 72 -11.52 8.44 -5.21
N THR A 73 -11.86 9.73 -5.42
CA THR A 73 -11.98 10.27 -6.77
C THR A 73 -10.62 10.33 -7.48
N PRO A 74 -10.56 10.10 -8.80
CA PRO A 74 -9.32 10.26 -9.57
C PRO A 74 -8.89 11.73 -9.61
N LEU A 75 -7.60 11.95 -9.85
CA LEU A 75 -7.06 13.28 -10.05
C LEU A 75 -7.37 13.79 -11.46
N PRO A 76 -7.61 15.10 -11.64
CA PRO A 76 -8.03 15.66 -12.93
C PRO A 76 -6.92 15.65 -14.00
N ALA A 77 -5.66 15.47 -13.63
CA ALA A 77 -4.52 15.41 -14.53
C ALA A 77 -3.62 14.21 -14.19
N VAL A 78 -2.73 13.81 -15.10
CA VAL A 78 -1.75 12.74 -14.82
C VAL A 78 -0.81 13.21 -13.70
N PRO A 79 -0.94 12.62 -12.50
CA PRO A 79 -0.20 13.08 -11.34
C PRO A 79 1.22 12.54 -11.34
N ASN A 80 2.12 13.22 -10.63
CA ASN A 80 3.34 12.62 -10.10
C ASN A 80 3.09 12.05 -8.69
N LEU A 81 4.02 11.27 -8.15
CA LEU A 81 3.86 10.65 -6.83
C LEU A 81 3.76 11.67 -5.68
N ALA A 82 4.36 12.85 -5.83
CA ALA A 82 4.23 13.93 -4.84
C ALA A 82 2.78 14.38 -4.65
N VAL A 83 1.97 14.36 -5.72
CA VAL A 83 0.54 14.70 -5.61
C VAL A 83 -0.22 13.65 -4.81
N PHE A 84 0.09 12.36 -4.95
CA PHE A 84 -0.49 11.31 -4.10
C PHE A 84 -0.08 11.49 -2.63
N ALA A 85 1.21 11.73 -2.39
CA ALA A 85 1.75 12.01 -1.06
C ALA A 85 1.05 13.21 -0.39
N ASP A 86 0.84 14.30 -1.12
CA ASP A 86 0.14 15.50 -0.65
C ASP A 86 -1.34 15.23 -0.28
N ARG A 87 -2.01 14.27 -0.91
CA ARG A 87 -3.40 13.89 -0.55
C ARG A 87 -3.42 13.06 0.72
N VAL A 88 -2.50 12.11 0.84
CA VAL A 88 -2.35 11.31 2.07
C VAL A 88 -2.02 12.21 3.26
N ALA A 89 -1.06 13.12 3.11
CA ALA A 89 -0.70 14.08 4.15
C ALA A 89 -1.88 14.97 4.56
N ALA A 90 -2.66 15.47 3.59
CA ALA A 90 -3.80 16.36 3.88
C ALA A 90 -4.91 15.64 4.66
N VAL A 91 -5.11 14.33 4.45
CA VAL A 91 -6.04 13.53 5.26
C VAL A 91 -5.49 13.34 6.67
N ALA A 92 -4.20 13.01 6.80
CA ALA A 92 -3.55 12.85 8.11
C ALA A 92 -3.54 14.17 8.91
N GLU A 93 -3.30 15.32 8.27
CA GLU A 93 -3.43 16.65 8.88
C GLU A 93 -4.84 16.93 9.38
N ARG A 94 -5.86 16.65 8.55
CA ARG A 94 -7.26 16.82 8.93
C ARG A 94 -7.65 16.02 10.17
N GLU A 95 -7.11 14.80 10.30
CA GLU A 95 -7.32 13.93 11.46
C GLU A 95 -6.38 14.27 12.64
N GLN A 96 -5.53 15.28 12.50
CA GLN A 96 -4.55 15.70 13.54
C GLN A 96 -3.61 14.55 13.95
N LEU A 97 -3.07 13.84 12.95
CA LEU A 97 -2.22 12.66 13.14
C LEU A 97 -0.73 12.92 12.85
N LEU A 98 -0.35 14.13 12.43
CA LEU A 98 1.05 14.41 12.13
C LEU A 98 1.78 15.04 13.32
N PRO A 99 3.06 14.65 13.56
CA PRO A 99 3.82 13.64 12.82
C PRO A 99 3.32 12.22 13.10
N ALA A 100 3.46 11.30 12.10
CA ALA A 100 3.03 9.92 12.19
C ALA A 100 4.08 8.95 11.63
N ALA A 101 4.01 7.69 12.05
CA ALA A 101 4.67 6.60 11.33
C ALA A 101 3.89 6.30 10.03
N PHE A 102 4.60 6.14 8.90
CA PHE A 102 4.00 5.77 7.63
C PHE A 102 4.45 4.38 7.20
N VAL A 103 3.49 3.53 6.90
CA VAL A 103 3.71 2.18 6.38
C VAL A 103 3.12 2.10 4.98
N GLY A 104 3.95 1.84 3.98
CA GLY A 104 3.48 1.79 2.60
C GLY A 104 3.78 0.46 1.93
N HIS A 105 2.75 -0.14 1.31
CA HIS A 105 2.89 -1.35 0.51
C HIS A 105 3.03 -1.01 -0.98
N SER A 106 4.04 -1.54 -1.65
CA SER A 106 4.24 -1.41 -3.11
C SER A 106 4.23 0.08 -3.56
N LEU A 107 3.24 0.52 -4.36
CA LEU A 107 3.00 1.93 -4.69
C LEU A 107 2.91 2.80 -3.43
N GLY A 108 2.19 2.35 -2.40
CA GLY A 108 2.07 3.07 -1.13
C GLY A 108 3.41 3.32 -0.46
N GLY A 109 4.38 2.41 -0.63
CA GLY A 109 5.75 2.56 -0.13
C GLY A 109 6.45 3.76 -0.74
N VAL A 110 6.44 3.90 -2.07
CA VAL A 110 7.08 5.05 -2.71
C VAL A 110 6.29 6.35 -2.52
N VAL A 111 4.96 6.29 -2.33
CA VAL A 111 4.16 7.47 -1.95
C VAL A 111 4.55 7.95 -0.55
N ALA A 112 4.66 7.06 0.44
CA ALA A 112 5.10 7.38 1.79
C ALA A 112 6.56 7.90 1.81
N LEU A 113 7.45 7.30 1.02
CA LEU A 113 8.81 7.76 0.84
C LEU A 113 8.87 9.17 0.25
N ARG A 114 8.07 9.47 -0.76
CA ARG A 114 7.96 10.84 -1.32
C ARG A 114 7.44 11.84 -0.30
N LEU A 115 6.52 11.43 0.57
CA LEU A 115 6.08 12.28 1.67
C LEU A 115 7.23 12.57 2.63
N ALA A 116 7.96 11.54 3.07
CA ALA A 116 9.07 11.69 4.01
C ALA A 116 10.20 12.57 3.48
N LEU A 117 10.52 12.47 2.17
CA LEU A 117 11.51 13.32 1.51
C LEU A 117 11.07 14.79 1.43
N ARG A 118 9.79 15.05 1.18
CA ARG A 118 9.25 16.41 1.00
C ARG A 118 8.84 17.10 2.28
N ARG A 119 8.47 16.31 3.29
CA ARG A 119 7.93 16.79 4.57
C ARG A 119 8.52 15.98 5.72
N PRO A 120 9.81 16.08 5.98
CA PRO A 120 10.49 15.29 7.00
C PRO A 120 9.86 15.47 8.40
N ASP A 121 9.32 16.64 8.70
CA ASP A 121 8.68 16.92 10.00
C ASP A 121 7.31 16.23 10.16
N ALA A 122 6.72 15.72 9.08
CA ALA A 122 5.44 15.02 9.12
C ALA A 122 5.57 13.50 9.32
N VAL A 123 6.77 12.94 9.14
CA VAL A 123 7.01 11.48 9.17
C VAL A 123 7.97 11.15 10.31
N SER A 124 7.45 10.54 11.36
CA SER A 124 8.25 10.10 12.52
C SER A 124 9.05 8.83 12.25
N ALA A 125 8.52 7.91 11.43
CA ALA A 125 9.18 6.69 10.97
C ALA A 125 8.58 6.22 9.63
N LEU A 126 9.35 5.48 8.83
CA LEU A 126 8.91 4.94 7.55
C LEU A 126 9.09 3.42 7.52
N VAL A 127 8.06 2.69 7.09
CA VAL A 127 8.17 1.25 6.81
C VAL A 127 7.82 0.99 5.35
N LEU A 128 8.77 0.46 4.59
CA LEU A 128 8.59 0.07 3.19
C LEU A 128 8.29 -1.43 3.11
N VAL A 129 7.06 -1.78 2.78
CA VAL A 129 6.62 -3.17 2.60
C VAL A 129 6.58 -3.48 1.11
N ASN A 130 7.55 -4.28 0.62
CA ASN A 130 7.70 -4.56 -0.82
C ASN A 130 7.60 -3.28 -1.66
N GLY A 131 8.32 -2.23 -1.27
CA GLY A 131 8.15 -0.87 -1.78
C GLY A 131 8.61 -0.70 -3.24
N ALA A 132 7.81 -0.02 -4.07
CA ALA A 132 8.23 0.40 -5.41
C ALA A 132 9.26 1.56 -5.35
N GLY A 133 9.98 1.81 -6.46
CA GLY A 133 10.89 2.95 -6.59
C GLY A 133 12.28 2.61 -7.15
N ILE A 134 12.68 1.34 -7.17
CA ILE A 134 13.96 0.89 -7.73
C ILE A 134 13.74 0.26 -9.13
N SER A 135 13.39 -1.03 -9.20
CA SER A 135 13.21 -1.72 -10.48
C SER A 135 11.94 -1.31 -11.22
N SER A 136 10.94 -0.76 -10.52
CA SER A 136 9.70 -0.25 -11.10
C SER A 136 9.92 0.87 -12.13
N THR A 137 11.08 1.54 -12.10
CA THR A 137 11.45 2.60 -13.04
C THR A 137 12.17 2.10 -14.31
N THR A 138 12.43 0.79 -14.40
CA THR A 138 13.16 0.21 -15.53
C THR A 138 12.35 0.24 -16.85
N ARG A 139 13.07 0.14 -18.00
CA ARG A 139 12.43 0.05 -19.33
C ARG A 139 11.47 -1.15 -19.44
N ARG A 140 11.79 -2.28 -18.77
CA ARG A 140 10.93 -3.48 -18.76
C ARG A 140 9.63 -3.21 -18.01
N ALA A 141 9.70 -2.55 -16.83
CA ALA A 141 8.53 -2.16 -16.07
C ALA A 141 7.65 -1.17 -16.87
N ARG A 142 8.25 -0.19 -17.56
CA ARG A 142 7.53 0.74 -18.44
C ARG A 142 6.73 0.03 -19.52
N TYR A 143 7.33 -0.99 -20.15
CA TYR A 143 6.67 -1.75 -21.21
C TYR A 143 5.54 -2.63 -20.64
N GLY A 144 5.79 -3.33 -19.53
CA GLY A 144 4.80 -4.16 -18.85
C GLY A 144 3.58 -3.35 -18.39
N LEU A 145 3.80 -2.17 -17.80
CA LEU A 145 2.70 -1.29 -17.36
C LEU A 145 1.90 -0.67 -18.51
N ARG A 146 2.51 -0.45 -19.69
CA ARG A 146 1.74 -0.06 -20.88
C ARG A 146 0.74 -1.14 -21.29
N ILE A 147 1.15 -2.42 -21.25
CA ILE A 147 0.29 -3.56 -21.56
C ILE A 147 -0.80 -3.73 -20.47
N LEU A 148 -0.43 -3.66 -19.19
CA LEU A 148 -1.38 -3.73 -18.07
C LEU A 148 -2.41 -2.60 -18.10
N GLY A 149 -2.00 -1.39 -18.48
CA GLY A 149 -2.90 -0.25 -18.62
C GLY A 149 -3.97 -0.44 -19.72
N ILE A 150 -3.64 -1.20 -20.77
CA ILE A 150 -4.59 -1.55 -21.85
C ILE A 150 -5.55 -2.66 -21.39
N ILE A 151 -5.05 -3.61 -20.59
CA ILE A 151 -5.75 -4.85 -20.24
C ILE A 151 -6.42 -4.77 -18.84
N GLY A 152 -6.17 -3.78 -18.05
CA GLY A 152 -6.63 -3.51 -16.66
C GLY A 152 -7.26 -4.70 -15.90
N PRO A 153 -6.70 -5.13 -14.76
CA PRO A 153 -7.20 -6.29 -14.00
C PRO A 153 -8.70 -6.22 -13.67
N ARG A 154 -9.23 -4.99 -13.47
CA ARG A 154 -10.63 -4.73 -13.20
C ARG A 154 -11.57 -5.32 -14.26
N ARG A 155 -11.22 -5.25 -15.54
CA ARG A 155 -12.07 -5.74 -16.63
C ARG A 155 -12.22 -7.26 -16.62
N PHE A 156 -11.20 -7.97 -16.16
CA PHE A 156 -11.12 -9.43 -16.27
C PHE A 156 -11.40 -10.15 -14.95
N VAL A 157 -11.03 -9.56 -13.80
CA VAL A 157 -11.12 -10.23 -12.51
C VAL A 157 -12.36 -9.81 -11.73
N ALA A 158 -12.75 -8.52 -11.77
CA ALA A 158 -13.88 -8.03 -10.99
C ALA A 158 -15.20 -8.78 -11.25
N PRO A 159 -15.57 -9.16 -12.50
CA PRO A 159 -16.78 -9.95 -12.75
C PRO A 159 -16.74 -11.35 -12.14
N TRP A 160 -15.56 -11.89 -11.88
CA TRP A 160 -15.34 -13.26 -11.40
C TRP A 160 -14.89 -13.32 -9.93
N ALA A 161 -14.95 -12.20 -9.21
CA ALA A 161 -14.36 -12.09 -7.88
C ALA A 161 -14.91 -13.16 -6.91
N ASP A 162 -16.23 -13.40 -6.88
CA ASP A 162 -16.82 -14.40 -6.00
C ASP A 162 -16.37 -15.84 -6.38
N SER A 163 -16.19 -16.10 -7.67
CA SER A 163 -15.63 -17.37 -8.16
C SER A 163 -14.16 -17.52 -7.76
N VAL A 164 -13.38 -16.42 -7.81
CA VAL A 164 -11.97 -16.42 -7.37
C VAL A 164 -11.89 -16.69 -5.88
N ALA A 165 -12.72 -16.04 -5.08
CA ALA A 165 -12.76 -16.24 -3.62
C ALA A 165 -13.06 -17.72 -3.26
N GLY A 166 -13.98 -18.36 -3.97
CA GLY A 166 -14.42 -19.72 -3.71
C GLY A 166 -13.54 -20.84 -4.31
N SER A 167 -12.60 -20.53 -5.21
CA SER A 167 -11.86 -21.57 -5.95
C SER A 167 -10.34 -21.51 -5.70
N PRO A 168 -9.71 -22.55 -5.11
CA PRO A 168 -8.25 -22.61 -4.96
C PRO A 168 -7.50 -22.42 -6.28
N PHE A 169 -7.98 -23.03 -7.37
CA PHE A 169 -7.38 -22.89 -8.68
C PHE A 169 -7.41 -21.43 -9.18
N LEU A 170 -8.56 -20.76 -9.05
CA LEU A 170 -8.68 -19.35 -9.46
C LEU A 170 -7.88 -18.42 -8.54
N ARG A 171 -7.77 -18.73 -7.24
CA ARG A 171 -6.87 -17.99 -6.33
C ARG A 171 -5.43 -18.06 -6.84
N TYR A 172 -4.90 -19.23 -7.19
CA TYR A 172 -3.57 -19.34 -7.77
C TYR A 172 -3.44 -18.60 -9.11
N ALA A 173 -4.44 -18.70 -9.98
CA ALA A 173 -4.42 -18.01 -11.28
C ALA A 173 -4.39 -16.48 -11.15
N VAL A 174 -5.04 -15.93 -10.14
CA VAL A 174 -5.13 -14.47 -9.89
C VAL A 174 -4.03 -14.00 -8.95
N PHE A 175 -4.02 -14.46 -7.70
CA PHE A 175 -3.12 -13.96 -6.68
C PHE A 175 -1.68 -14.40 -6.86
N GLY A 176 -1.42 -15.59 -7.42
CA GLY A 176 -0.07 -16.00 -7.79
C GLY A 176 0.55 -15.06 -8.84
N ARG A 177 -0.26 -14.56 -9.78
CA ARG A 177 0.18 -13.54 -10.75
C ARG A 177 0.31 -12.14 -10.13
N TRP A 178 -0.47 -11.85 -9.08
CA TRP A 178 -0.35 -10.59 -8.32
C TRP A 178 0.76 -10.62 -7.29
N GLY A 179 1.48 -11.72 -7.20
CA GLY A 179 2.69 -11.82 -6.42
C GLY A 179 2.57 -12.59 -5.11
N ALA A 180 1.43 -13.22 -4.80
CA ALA A 180 1.36 -14.11 -3.64
C ALA A 180 2.24 -15.35 -3.87
N SER A 181 3.05 -15.70 -2.88
CA SER A 181 3.85 -16.94 -2.89
C SER A 181 2.97 -18.16 -2.69
N ASP A 182 2.03 -18.08 -1.76
CA ASP A 182 0.98 -19.07 -1.54
C ASP A 182 -0.39 -18.39 -1.38
N PRO A 183 -1.20 -18.31 -2.45
CA PRO A 183 -2.53 -17.71 -2.40
C PRO A 183 -3.54 -18.37 -1.45
N LEU A 184 -3.28 -19.60 -1.00
CA LEU A 184 -4.21 -20.33 -0.14
C LEU A 184 -4.10 -19.93 1.33
N ILE A 185 -2.99 -19.30 1.73
CA ILE A 185 -2.81 -18.80 3.10
C ILE A 185 -3.48 -17.45 3.33
N LEU A 186 -3.90 -16.75 2.26
CA LEU A 186 -4.66 -15.52 2.40
C LEU A 186 -5.98 -15.81 3.15
N SER A 187 -6.29 -14.99 4.15
CA SER A 187 -7.58 -15.06 4.84
C SER A 187 -8.73 -14.77 3.84
N PRO A 188 -9.96 -15.24 4.12
CA PRO A 188 -11.12 -14.85 3.30
C PRO A 188 -11.26 -13.33 3.20
N GLU A 189 -11.03 -12.62 4.30
CA GLU A 189 -11.11 -11.16 4.39
C GLU A 189 -10.03 -10.47 3.53
N ALA A 190 -8.79 -11.00 3.52
CA ALA A 190 -7.72 -10.49 2.65
C ALA A 190 -8.04 -10.72 1.18
N VAL A 191 -8.58 -11.90 0.83
CA VAL A 191 -9.01 -12.22 -0.54
C VAL A 191 -10.06 -11.21 -0.99
N ASP A 192 -11.10 -11.00 -0.19
CA ASP A 192 -12.17 -10.04 -0.50
C ASP A 192 -11.61 -8.61 -0.57
N GLY A 193 -10.74 -8.22 0.35
CA GLY A 193 -10.10 -6.91 0.36
C GLY A 193 -9.26 -6.62 -0.90
N PHE A 194 -8.46 -7.59 -1.36
CA PHE A 194 -7.70 -7.44 -2.62
C PHE A 194 -8.61 -7.41 -3.85
N LEU A 195 -9.68 -8.22 -3.87
CA LEU A 195 -10.65 -8.22 -4.96
C LEU A 195 -11.49 -6.94 -4.98
N GLU A 196 -11.81 -6.38 -3.82
CA GLU A 196 -12.54 -5.11 -3.68
C GLU A 196 -11.74 -3.97 -4.31
N GLY A 197 -10.43 -3.91 -4.10
CA GLY A 197 -9.55 -2.96 -4.78
C GLY A 197 -9.74 -2.99 -6.30
N THR A 198 -9.78 -4.18 -6.91
CA THR A 198 -9.99 -4.31 -8.36
C THR A 198 -11.37 -3.92 -8.82
N ARG A 199 -12.40 -4.11 -7.99
CA ARG A 199 -13.79 -3.71 -8.30
C ARG A 199 -13.97 -2.19 -8.29
N LEU A 200 -13.40 -1.51 -7.30
CA LEU A 200 -13.67 -0.10 -7.03
C LEU A 200 -12.69 0.86 -7.72
N THR A 201 -11.44 0.45 -7.95
CA THR A 201 -10.41 1.34 -8.50
C THR A 201 -10.80 1.88 -9.87
N SER A 202 -10.90 3.20 -9.98
CA SER A 202 -11.31 3.90 -11.20
C SER A 202 -10.15 4.29 -12.10
N ASP A 203 -8.95 4.60 -11.54
CA ASP A 203 -7.77 5.03 -12.29
C ASP A 203 -6.46 4.52 -11.67
N SER A 204 -6.13 3.26 -11.91
CA SER A 204 -4.80 2.71 -11.59
C SER A 204 -3.73 3.06 -12.62
N VAL A 205 -4.12 3.46 -13.83
CA VAL A 205 -3.20 3.72 -14.94
C VAL A 205 -2.37 4.99 -14.70
N SER A 206 -3.00 6.05 -14.22
CA SER A 206 -2.29 7.30 -13.88
C SER A 206 -1.30 7.07 -12.74
N ALA A 207 -1.67 6.31 -11.70
CA ALA A 207 -0.77 5.94 -10.61
C ALA A 207 0.40 5.07 -11.10
N ALA A 208 0.16 4.09 -11.97
CA ALA A 208 1.20 3.27 -12.56
C ALA A 208 2.20 4.10 -13.39
N ARG A 209 1.71 5.07 -14.18
CA ARG A 209 2.55 6.00 -14.93
C ARG A 209 3.40 6.87 -13.99
N ALA A 210 2.83 7.33 -12.89
CA ALA A 210 3.55 8.11 -11.89
C ALA A 210 4.71 7.31 -11.27
N VAL A 211 4.47 6.03 -10.86
CA VAL A 211 5.53 5.15 -10.33
C VAL A 211 6.68 4.96 -11.31
N VAL A 212 6.34 4.70 -12.58
CA VAL A 212 7.37 4.43 -13.61
C VAL A 212 8.19 5.67 -13.96
N ALA A 213 7.60 6.85 -13.80
CA ALA A 213 8.28 8.11 -14.08
C ALA A 213 9.14 8.62 -12.92
N ASP A 214 8.94 8.06 -11.71
CA ASP A 214 9.54 8.57 -10.49
C ASP A 214 10.72 7.68 -10.02
N ASP A 215 11.94 8.15 -10.27
CA ASP A 215 13.16 7.49 -9.81
C ASP A 215 13.68 8.15 -8.52
N VAL A 216 13.43 7.49 -7.40
CA VAL A 216 13.79 8.00 -6.06
C VAL A 216 15.27 7.80 -5.70
N ARG A 217 16.03 7.02 -6.49
CA ARG A 217 17.38 6.54 -6.10
C ARG A 217 18.38 7.64 -5.75
N GLN A 218 18.30 8.79 -6.42
CA GLN A 218 19.24 9.90 -6.16
C GLN A 218 18.89 10.69 -4.90
N GLU A 219 17.65 10.63 -4.44
CA GLU A 219 17.13 11.40 -3.32
C GLU A 219 17.09 10.58 -2.00
N LEU A 220 17.37 9.26 -2.06
CA LEU A 220 17.29 8.40 -0.87
C LEU A 220 18.21 8.86 0.26
N GLY A 221 19.37 9.44 -0.06
CA GLY A 221 20.30 9.99 0.93
C GLY A 221 19.79 11.22 1.69
N ASP A 222 18.71 11.85 1.22
CA ASP A 222 18.10 13.01 1.87
C ASP A 222 17.04 12.63 2.91
N LEU A 223 16.69 11.33 3.01
CA LEU A 223 15.71 10.83 3.97
C LEU A 223 16.24 10.99 5.40
N ARG A 224 15.39 11.50 6.30
CA ARG A 224 15.80 11.86 7.67
C ARG A 224 15.13 11.05 8.77
N CYS A 225 14.03 10.35 8.46
CA CYS A 225 13.34 9.54 9.46
C CYS A 225 13.92 8.12 9.55
N PRO A 226 13.85 7.47 10.71
CA PRO A 226 14.11 6.03 10.85
C PRO A 226 13.31 5.25 9.83
N THR A 227 13.93 4.26 9.19
CA THR A 227 13.27 3.46 8.13
C THR A 227 13.49 1.98 8.34
N LEU A 228 12.44 1.18 8.14
CA LEU A 228 12.48 -0.29 8.10
C LEU A 228 12.09 -0.77 6.70
N ILE A 229 12.83 -1.74 6.17
CA ILE A 229 12.51 -2.43 4.93
C ILE A 229 11.95 -3.82 5.27
N LEU A 230 10.70 -4.08 4.89
CA LEU A 230 10.07 -5.41 4.95
C LEU A 230 9.87 -5.96 3.55
N TRP A 231 10.28 -7.22 3.33
CA TRP A 231 10.22 -7.78 1.98
C TRP A 231 9.88 -9.26 1.98
N GLY A 232 8.96 -9.67 1.10
CA GLY A 232 8.75 -11.06 0.80
C GLY A 232 9.88 -11.61 -0.08
N ALA A 233 10.59 -12.65 0.38
CA ALA A 233 11.75 -13.19 -0.34
C ALA A 233 11.39 -13.83 -1.70
N ARG A 234 10.11 -14.19 -1.88
CA ARG A 234 9.56 -14.75 -3.12
C ARG A 234 8.73 -13.75 -3.94
N ASP A 235 8.95 -12.45 -3.71
CA ASP A 235 8.27 -11.40 -4.48
C ASP A 235 8.65 -11.51 -5.97
N ASN A 236 7.65 -11.80 -6.81
CA ASN A 236 7.80 -11.92 -8.25
C ASN A 236 7.40 -10.64 -9.02
N GLN A 237 6.95 -9.59 -8.29
CA GLN A 237 6.62 -8.28 -8.85
C GLN A 237 7.78 -7.30 -8.68
N LEU A 238 8.31 -7.21 -7.46
CA LEU A 238 9.45 -6.39 -7.09
C LEU A 238 10.49 -7.30 -6.43
N PRO A 239 11.63 -7.54 -7.10
CA PRO A 239 12.59 -8.53 -6.64
C PRO A 239 13.25 -8.10 -5.31
N LEU A 240 13.58 -9.07 -4.46
CA LEU A 240 14.23 -8.83 -3.15
C LEU A 240 15.50 -7.97 -3.25
N VAL A 241 16.18 -7.98 -4.41
CA VAL A 241 17.34 -7.11 -4.66
C VAL A 241 17.00 -5.62 -4.52
N ASP A 242 15.75 -5.23 -4.79
CA ASP A 242 15.30 -3.85 -4.56
C ASP A 242 15.27 -3.53 -3.06
N GLY A 243 14.84 -4.48 -2.23
CA GLY A 243 14.89 -4.36 -0.77
C GLY A 243 16.31 -4.19 -0.25
N PHE A 244 17.27 -4.96 -0.76
CA PHE A 244 18.70 -4.79 -0.44
C PHE A 244 19.25 -3.43 -0.89
N GLU A 245 18.81 -2.93 -2.04
CA GLU A 245 19.25 -1.64 -2.54
C GLU A 245 18.67 -0.48 -1.70
N PHE A 246 17.41 -0.57 -1.28
CA PHE A 246 16.84 0.36 -0.32
C PHE A 246 17.61 0.33 1.00
N ALA A 247 17.82 -0.85 1.58
CA ALA A 247 18.52 -1.00 2.85
C ALA A 247 19.93 -0.41 2.80
N ARG A 248 20.66 -0.68 1.73
CA ARG A 248 22.02 -0.17 1.52
C ARG A 248 22.08 1.36 1.38
N ARG A 249 21.13 1.95 0.62
CA ARG A 249 21.12 3.40 0.36
C ARG A 249 20.59 4.22 1.53
N LEU A 250 19.67 3.64 2.30
CA LEU A 250 19.05 4.29 3.45
C LEU A 250 19.77 3.98 4.77
N ASP A 251 20.80 3.11 4.74
CA ASP A 251 21.42 2.55 5.96
C ASP A 251 20.35 2.03 6.94
N ALA A 252 19.37 1.28 6.39
CA ALA A 252 18.17 0.86 7.09
C ALA A 252 18.15 -0.66 7.28
N PRO A 253 17.61 -1.19 8.39
CA PRO A 253 17.43 -2.61 8.57
C PRO A 253 16.47 -3.19 7.52
N LEU A 254 16.83 -4.36 6.99
CA LEU A 254 15.99 -5.17 6.10
C LEU A 254 15.56 -6.45 6.82
N ARG A 255 14.26 -6.72 6.84
CA ARG A 255 13.68 -7.99 7.26
C ARG A 255 13.04 -8.69 6.06
N ALA A 256 13.71 -9.73 5.55
CA ALA A 256 13.17 -10.57 4.49
C ALA A 256 12.37 -11.74 5.09
N ILE A 257 11.16 -11.98 4.58
CA ILE A 257 10.28 -13.07 4.99
C ILE A 257 10.39 -14.20 3.95
N ALA A 258 10.94 -15.34 4.34
CA ALA A 258 11.36 -16.41 3.43
C ALA A 258 10.25 -16.98 2.54
N ASP A 259 9.09 -17.32 3.14
CA ASP A 259 7.97 -17.94 2.46
C ASP A 259 6.84 -16.94 2.21
N CYS A 260 7.17 -15.81 1.57
CA CYS A 260 6.25 -14.73 1.34
C CYS A 260 6.55 -14.04 0.00
N GLY A 261 5.51 -13.66 -0.71
CA GLY A 261 5.58 -12.93 -1.98
C GLY A 261 5.35 -11.43 -1.81
N HIS A 262 4.80 -10.84 -2.88
CA HIS A 262 4.48 -9.41 -2.94
C HIS A 262 3.35 -9.00 -1.99
N LEU A 263 2.38 -9.90 -1.76
CA LEU A 263 1.22 -9.62 -0.91
C LEU A 263 1.50 -9.88 0.58
N LEU A 264 2.67 -9.47 1.07
CA LEU A 264 3.14 -9.71 2.44
C LEU A 264 2.11 -9.32 3.49
N ILE A 265 1.39 -8.22 3.32
CA ILE A 265 0.35 -7.73 4.23
C ILE A 265 -0.86 -8.67 4.37
N GLY A 266 -1.06 -9.57 3.40
CA GLY A 266 -2.09 -10.61 3.46
C GLY A 266 -1.51 -12.00 3.70
N GLU A 267 -0.31 -12.31 3.16
CA GLU A 267 0.31 -13.63 3.32
C GLU A 267 0.89 -13.87 4.71
N ARG A 268 1.41 -12.82 5.35
CA ARG A 268 2.05 -12.88 6.68
C ARG A 268 1.67 -11.65 7.53
N PRO A 269 0.36 -11.43 7.75
CA PRO A 269 -0.12 -10.23 8.45
C PRO A 269 0.42 -10.12 9.88
N ASP A 270 0.61 -11.28 10.57
CA ASP A 270 1.17 -11.32 11.91
C ASP A 270 2.61 -10.81 11.92
N LEU A 271 3.46 -11.40 11.07
CA LEU A 271 4.87 -11.00 10.98
C LEU A 271 5.02 -9.56 10.51
N CYS A 272 4.10 -9.09 9.67
CA CYS A 272 4.07 -7.71 9.21
C CYS A 272 3.73 -6.76 10.36
N ALA A 273 2.64 -7.01 11.09
CA ALA A 273 2.22 -6.21 12.22
C ALA A 273 3.27 -6.18 13.33
N ASP A 274 3.81 -7.34 13.72
CA ASP A 274 4.86 -7.46 14.75
C ASP A 274 6.13 -6.70 14.36
N ALA A 275 6.53 -6.78 13.07
CA ALA A 275 7.71 -6.07 12.62
C ALA A 275 7.52 -4.55 12.63
N ILE A 276 6.32 -4.08 12.27
CA ILE A 276 5.95 -2.67 12.33
C ILE A 276 5.96 -2.20 13.79
N GLU A 277 5.23 -2.88 14.68
CA GLU A 277 5.15 -2.50 16.10
C GLU A 277 6.51 -2.44 16.77
N ASN A 278 7.35 -3.47 16.59
CA ASN A 278 8.70 -3.53 17.16
C ASN A 278 9.63 -2.43 16.64
N PHE A 279 9.31 -1.83 15.49
CA PHE A 279 10.14 -0.79 14.91
C PHE A 279 9.67 0.63 15.29
N VAL A 280 8.36 0.84 15.38
CA VAL A 280 7.79 2.17 15.66
C VAL A 280 7.38 2.36 17.12
N GLY A 281 7.54 1.30 17.95
CA GLY A 281 7.20 1.21 19.37
C GLY A 281 8.19 1.81 20.35
#